data_8b8a965ee165f441b72b449ac4a8676a
#
_entry.id   8b8a965ee165f441b72b449ac4a8676a
#
_cell.length_a   1.000
_cell.length_b   1.000
_cell.length_c   1.000
_cell.angle_alpha   90.00
_cell.angle_beta   90.00
_cell.angle_gamma   90.00
#
_symmetry.space_group_name_H-M   'P 1'
#
loop_
_entity.id
_entity.type
_entity.pdbx_description
1 polymer ?
#
loop_
_entity_poly.entity_id
_entity_poly.type
_entity_poly.pdbx_seq_one_letter_code
_entity_poly.pdbx_strand_id
1 'polypeptide(L)'
;MSIRRLLAYGAIYFLWGGSFLGIRELVAVVPPFFAAGFRFTLAGLLLVVYSYLRGRTEMPWRALSGASTLGFIMFTLMYAALFWGEIHVTSGIAAVISAMIPVWIFIGELAILKTQKATLLSVVGIVLGFAGVVVLAWQAPVSGTGRESISTFAMLVLIGGSLCWAGGTLLSRKLVLPKPQTLNAGLQMAIGGGLLFVLSAATGEMKRLPSLTVLLQPTLVLSMAYLIFAASIVSFTAYVWLIAHEPATRVASYAYVNPVIALVAGAALAGERLRSFQLVGVLLVLAGVFATLTGKQVVPAKKSVTV
;
A
#
# COMPACT_ATOMS: atom_id res chain seq x y z
N MET A 1 -9.46 0.81 -22.26
CA MET A 1 -9.39 1.50 -20.93
C MET A 1 -9.46 3.00 -21.15
N SER A 2 -10.19 3.77 -20.33
CA SER A 2 -10.12 5.23 -20.40
C SER A 2 -8.75 5.73 -19.93
N ILE A 3 -8.29 6.87 -20.47
CA ILE A 3 -7.00 7.48 -20.06
C ILE A 3 -6.92 7.70 -18.55
N ARG A 4 -8.03 8.07 -17.91
CA ARG A 4 -8.12 8.25 -16.46
C ARG A 4 -7.81 6.97 -15.69
N ARG A 5 -8.30 5.80 -16.15
CA ARG A 5 -7.98 4.50 -15.54
C ARG A 5 -6.51 4.15 -15.70
N LEU A 6 -5.97 4.38 -16.91
CA LEU A 6 -4.56 4.12 -17.19
C LEU A 6 -3.65 4.95 -16.27
N LEU A 7 -3.92 6.25 -16.13
CA LEU A 7 -3.18 7.13 -15.25
C LEU A 7 -3.29 6.72 -13.78
N ALA A 8 -4.49 6.30 -13.32
CA ALA A 8 -4.69 5.86 -11.95
C ALA A 8 -3.94 4.55 -11.65
N TYR A 9 -3.96 3.56 -12.56
CA TYR A 9 -3.13 2.36 -12.41
C TYR A 9 -1.65 2.68 -12.46
N GLY A 10 -1.22 3.54 -13.40
CA GLY A 10 0.17 4.01 -13.46
C GLY A 10 0.63 4.63 -12.13
N ALA A 11 -0.21 5.49 -11.53
CA ALA A 11 0.12 6.10 -10.25
C ALA A 11 0.37 5.05 -9.16
N ILE A 12 -0.54 4.08 -8.96
CA ILE A 12 -0.37 3.06 -7.91
C ILE A 12 0.74 2.06 -8.21
N TYR A 13 1.07 1.80 -9.49
CA TYR A 13 2.13 0.89 -9.86
C TYR A 13 3.51 1.52 -9.67
N PHE A 14 3.73 2.69 -10.27
CA PHE A 14 5.05 3.32 -10.28
C PHE A 14 5.36 4.05 -8.97
N LEU A 15 4.42 4.83 -8.47
CA LEU A 15 4.69 5.66 -7.30
C LEU A 15 4.70 4.85 -5.99
N TRP A 16 3.91 3.79 -5.86
CA TRP A 16 4.04 2.89 -4.71
C TRP A 16 5.23 1.95 -4.84
N GLY A 17 5.55 1.49 -6.05
CA GLY A 17 6.76 0.68 -6.27
C GLY A 17 8.03 1.41 -5.84
N GLY A 18 8.14 2.70 -6.14
CA GLY A 18 9.26 3.54 -5.69
C GLY A 18 9.23 3.90 -4.20
N SER A 19 8.10 3.74 -3.50
CA SER A 19 8.00 4.16 -2.09
C SER A 19 8.81 3.31 -1.12
N PHE A 20 9.11 2.05 -1.46
CA PHE A 20 9.94 1.18 -0.62
C PHE A 20 11.33 1.77 -0.39
N LEU A 21 11.96 2.32 -1.44
CA LEU A 21 13.25 2.99 -1.31
C LEU A 21 13.16 4.20 -0.35
N GLY A 22 12.16 5.05 -0.54
CA GLY A 22 11.96 6.21 0.32
C GLY A 22 11.68 5.85 1.78
N ILE A 23 10.92 4.77 2.04
CA ILE A 23 10.68 4.28 3.40
C ILE A 23 11.99 3.78 4.01
N ARG A 24 12.75 2.95 3.28
CA ARG A 24 14.04 2.42 3.74
C ARG A 24 15.01 3.51 4.17
N GLU A 25 15.17 4.55 3.36
CA GLU A 25 16.03 5.69 3.69
C GLU A 25 15.57 6.41 4.97
N LEU A 26 14.25 6.57 5.14
CA LEU A 26 13.71 7.23 6.32
C LEU A 26 13.86 6.40 7.59
N VAL A 27 13.48 5.11 7.58
CA VAL A 27 13.50 4.29 8.80
C VAL A 27 14.91 3.91 9.25
N ALA A 28 15.91 4.08 8.39
CA ALA A 28 17.33 3.96 8.78
C ALA A 28 17.77 5.03 9.78
N VAL A 29 17.07 6.18 9.82
CA VAL A 29 17.47 7.35 10.61
C VAL A 29 16.34 7.83 11.53
N VAL A 30 15.10 7.79 11.04
CA VAL A 30 13.91 8.31 11.74
C VAL A 30 13.10 7.15 12.31
N PRO A 31 12.65 7.23 13.57
CA PRO A 31 11.82 6.20 14.18
C PRO A 31 10.59 5.88 13.32
N PRO A 32 10.25 4.59 13.15
CA PRO A 32 9.31 4.14 12.13
C PRO A 32 7.88 4.68 12.30
N PHE A 33 7.33 4.64 13.51
CA PHE A 33 5.96 5.11 13.75
C PHE A 33 5.86 6.63 13.63
N PHE A 34 6.92 7.37 14.03
CA PHE A 34 7.00 8.80 13.84
C PHE A 34 7.04 9.15 12.34
N ALA A 35 7.90 8.49 11.56
CA ALA A 35 8.04 8.73 10.13
C ALA A 35 6.71 8.47 9.38
N ALA A 36 6.05 7.36 9.68
CA ALA A 36 4.74 7.02 9.11
C ALA A 36 3.65 8.00 9.57
N GLY A 37 3.63 8.34 10.85
CA GLY A 37 2.69 9.31 11.43
C GLY A 37 2.81 10.68 10.77
N PHE A 38 4.02 11.21 10.63
CA PHE A 38 4.27 12.50 9.97
C PHE A 38 3.82 12.48 8.50
N ARG A 39 4.24 11.46 7.76
CA ARG A 39 3.88 11.26 6.36
C ARG A 39 2.36 11.32 6.15
N PHE A 40 1.62 10.47 6.86
CA PHE A 40 0.19 10.31 6.62
C PHE A 40 -0.64 11.42 7.22
N THR A 41 -0.26 11.97 8.38
CA THR A 41 -0.96 13.12 8.95
C THR A 41 -0.85 14.32 8.03
N LEU A 42 0.36 14.65 7.56
CA LEU A 42 0.56 15.80 6.69
C LEU A 42 -0.15 15.59 5.33
N ALA A 43 0.02 14.43 4.69
CA ALA A 43 -0.67 14.13 3.43
C ALA A 43 -2.20 14.18 3.58
N GLY A 44 -2.71 13.63 4.68
CA GLY A 44 -4.14 13.62 5.00
C GLY A 44 -4.70 15.02 5.21
N LEU A 45 -4.03 15.84 6.03
CA LEU A 45 -4.44 17.24 6.27
C LEU A 45 -4.44 18.08 4.99
N LEU A 46 -3.41 17.93 4.15
CA LEU A 46 -3.34 18.62 2.86
C LEU A 46 -4.54 18.26 1.96
N LEU A 47 -4.93 16.98 1.89
CA LEU A 47 -6.11 16.56 1.13
C LEU A 47 -7.42 17.01 1.74
N VAL A 48 -7.53 17.04 3.06
CA VAL A 48 -8.71 17.56 3.76
C VAL A 48 -8.87 19.04 3.45
N VAL A 49 -7.83 19.84 3.65
CA VAL A 49 -7.84 21.28 3.33
C VAL A 49 -8.17 21.50 1.85
N TYR A 50 -7.51 20.79 0.95
CA TYR A 50 -7.80 20.86 -0.49
C TYR A 50 -9.28 20.57 -0.79
N SER A 51 -9.86 19.56 -0.15
CA SER A 51 -11.24 19.17 -0.38
C SER A 51 -12.23 20.24 0.08
N TYR A 52 -11.98 20.88 1.22
CA TYR A 52 -12.80 22.01 1.71
C TYR A 52 -12.67 23.25 0.83
N LEU A 53 -11.48 23.58 0.37
CA LEU A 53 -11.24 24.71 -0.53
C LEU A 53 -11.89 24.53 -1.92
N ARG A 54 -12.07 23.27 -2.38
CA ARG A 54 -12.68 22.95 -3.67
C ARG A 54 -14.22 22.94 -3.64
N GLY A 55 -14.84 23.03 -2.50
CA GLY A 55 -16.28 23.22 -2.39
C GLY A 55 -17.03 22.14 -1.61
N ARG A 56 -18.19 21.69 -2.10
CA ARG A 56 -19.14 20.87 -1.36
C ARG A 56 -18.54 19.58 -0.80
N THR A 57 -18.49 19.48 0.52
CA THR A 57 -18.08 18.29 1.26
C THR A 57 -19.28 17.68 1.97
N GLU A 58 -19.45 16.37 1.88
CA GLU A 58 -20.47 15.63 2.60
C GLU A 58 -19.77 14.68 3.60
N MET A 59 -19.96 14.95 4.88
CA MET A 59 -19.35 14.17 5.96
C MET A 59 -20.34 13.91 7.09
N PRO A 60 -21.43 13.16 6.85
CA PRO A 60 -22.29 12.73 7.93
C PRO A 60 -21.51 11.85 8.93
N TRP A 61 -21.97 11.77 10.17
CA TRP A 61 -21.31 11.03 11.23
C TRP A 61 -20.96 9.57 10.82
N ARG A 62 -21.87 8.89 10.13
CA ARG A 62 -21.64 7.53 9.62
C ARG A 62 -20.48 7.46 8.62
N ALA A 63 -20.30 8.49 7.80
CA ALA A 63 -19.21 8.56 6.85
C ALA A 63 -17.86 8.83 7.56
N LEU A 64 -17.87 9.73 8.56
CA LEU A 64 -16.67 9.96 9.38
C LEU A 64 -16.26 8.70 10.12
N SER A 65 -17.21 7.98 10.73
CA SER A 65 -16.96 6.69 11.39
C SER A 65 -16.37 5.66 10.40
N GLY A 66 -16.90 5.59 9.16
CA GLY A 66 -16.36 4.74 8.11
C GLY A 66 -14.91 5.09 7.75
N ALA A 67 -14.62 6.38 7.54
CA ALA A 67 -13.27 6.84 7.24
C ALA A 67 -12.31 6.59 8.43
N SER A 68 -12.76 6.77 9.67
CA SER A 68 -11.97 6.51 10.88
C SER A 68 -11.63 5.03 11.01
N THR A 69 -12.60 4.15 10.77
CA THR A 69 -12.39 2.69 10.79
C THR A 69 -11.35 2.27 9.75
N LEU A 70 -11.46 2.79 8.52
CA LEU A 70 -10.48 2.51 7.47
C LEU A 70 -9.12 3.14 7.78
N GLY A 71 -9.07 4.33 8.32
CA GLY A 71 -7.86 5.00 8.78
C GLY A 71 -7.12 4.16 9.81
N PHE A 72 -7.85 3.65 10.81
CA PHE A 72 -7.28 2.77 11.81
C PHE A 72 -6.76 1.45 11.22
N ILE A 73 -7.58 0.74 10.44
CA ILE A 73 -7.21 -0.57 9.90
C ILE A 73 -6.09 -0.47 8.86
N MET A 74 -6.25 0.43 7.87
CA MET A 74 -5.34 0.49 6.71
C MET A 74 -4.11 1.36 6.96
N PHE A 75 -4.19 2.38 7.80
CA PHE A 75 -3.07 3.28 8.04
C PHE A 75 -2.41 3.06 9.38
N THR A 76 -3.15 2.84 10.46
CA THR A 76 -2.51 2.59 11.76
C THR A 76 -1.99 1.16 11.85
N LEU A 77 -2.86 0.14 11.74
CA LEU A 77 -2.44 -1.25 11.97
C LEU A 77 -1.49 -1.75 10.88
N MET A 78 -1.86 -1.55 9.62
CA MET A 78 -1.03 -2.04 8.51
C MET A 78 0.33 -1.35 8.45
N TYR A 79 0.39 -0.01 8.56
CA TYR A 79 1.66 0.69 8.47
C TYR A 79 2.51 0.60 9.74
N ALA A 80 1.90 0.44 10.92
CA ALA A 80 2.65 0.05 12.11
C ALA A 80 3.33 -1.31 11.90
N ALA A 81 2.59 -2.30 11.39
CA ALA A 81 3.13 -3.61 11.07
C ALA A 81 4.22 -3.55 10.00
N LEU A 82 4.02 -2.76 8.93
CA LEU A 82 4.97 -2.65 7.82
C LEU A 82 6.28 -1.98 8.26
N PHE A 83 6.20 -0.78 8.85
CA PHE A 83 7.39 -0.02 9.24
C PHE A 83 8.18 -0.70 10.35
N TRP A 84 7.49 -1.32 11.30
CA TRP A 84 8.15 -2.13 12.35
C TRP A 84 8.73 -3.42 11.77
N GLY A 85 8.01 -4.08 10.88
CA GLY A 85 8.44 -5.33 10.25
C GLY A 85 9.70 -5.16 9.40
N GLU A 86 9.80 -4.05 8.62
CA GLU A 86 10.96 -3.77 7.77
C GLU A 86 12.28 -3.60 8.52
N ILE A 87 12.23 -3.39 9.84
CA ILE A 87 13.43 -3.37 10.69
C ILE A 87 13.90 -4.80 11.01
N HIS A 88 12.99 -5.78 11.00
CA HIS A 88 13.21 -7.14 11.51
C HIS A 88 13.27 -8.22 10.43
N VAL A 89 12.94 -7.89 9.18
CA VAL A 89 13.00 -8.81 8.04
C VAL A 89 13.63 -8.13 6.83
N THR A 90 14.14 -8.93 5.90
CA THR A 90 14.66 -8.39 4.64
C THR A 90 13.54 -7.80 3.78
N SER A 91 13.86 -6.78 2.98
CA SER A 91 12.91 -6.15 2.04
C SER A 91 12.28 -7.18 1.08
N GLY A 92 13.01 -8.24 0.71
CA GLY A 92 12.47 -9.32 -0.12
C GLY A 92 11.35 -10.09 0.57
N ILE A 93 11.48 -10.43 1.87
CA ILE A 93 10.43 -11.10 2.64
C ILE A 93 9.22 -10.17 2.82
N ALA A 94 9.44 -8.90 3.15
CA ALA A 94 8.37 -7.91 3.25
C ALA A 94 7.59 -7.77 1.91
N ALA A 95 8.30 -7.79 0.77
CA ALA A 95 7.70 -7.75 -0.55
C ALA A 95 6.83 -8.99 -0.85
N VAL A 96 7.31 -10.21 -0.53
CA VAL A 96 6.53 -11.45 -0.71
C VAL A 96 5.27 -11.42 0.14
N ILE A 97 5.38 -11.00 1.41
CA ILE A 97 4.22 -10.91 2.30
C ILE A 97 3.22 -9.84 1.81
N SER A 98 3.71 -8.70 1.34
CA SER A 98 2.85 -7.66 0.74
C SER A 98 2.16 -8.14 -0.54
N ALA A 99 2.81 -9.00 -1.32
CA ALA A 99 2.23 -9.62 -2.51
C ALA A 99 1.12 -10.65 -2.20
N MET A 100 0.89 -11.00 -0.94
CA MET A 100 -0.28 -11.78 -0.52
C MET A 100 -1.57 -10.94 -0.49
N ILE A 101 -1.50 -9.61 -0.49
CA ILE A 101 -2.69 -8.74 -0.47
C ILE A 101 -3.71 -9.08 -1.56
N PRO A 102 -3.35 -9.24 -2.84
CA PRO A 102 -4.30 -9.65 -3.88
C PRO A 102 -4.94 -11.02 -3.60
N VAL A 103 -4.20 -11.95 -3.01
CA VAL A 103 -4.71 -13.28 -2.64
C VAL A 103 -5.79 -13.14 -1.56
N TRP A 104 -5.54 -12.36 -0.51
CA TRP A 104 -6.51 -12.09 0.55
C TRP A 104 -7.76 -11.38 0.03
N ILE A 105 -7.58 -10.38 -0.85
CA ILE A 105 -8.70 -9.68 -1.48
C ILE A 105 -9.52 -10.64 -2.33
N PHE A 106 -8.89 -11.50 -3.15
CA PHE A 106 -9.59 -12.47 -3.99
C PHE A 106 -10.40 -13.46 -3.15
N ILE A 107 -9.81 -14.02 -2.10
CA ILE A 107 -10.51 -14.90 -1.17
C ILE A 107 -11.69 -14.17 -0.52
N GLY A 108 -11.51 -12.94 -0.08
CA GLY A 108 -12.58 -12.15 0.53
C GLY A 108 -13.70 -11.76 -0.45
N GLU A 109 -13.38 -11.44 -1.70
CA GLU A 109 -14.39 -11.18 -2.75
C GLU A 109 -15.18 -12.47 -3.09
N LEU A 110 -14.51 -13.60 -3.09
CA LEU A 110 -15.12 -14.89 -3.40
C LEU A 110 -15.98 -15.43 -2.25
N ALA A 111 -15.42 -15.50 -1.04
CA ALA A 111 -16.02 -16.17 0.10
C ALA A 111 -16.96 -15.27 0.93
N ILE A 112 -16.55 -14.00 1.15
CA ILE A 112 -17.23 -13.08 2.07
C ILE A 112 -18.20 -12.15 1.33
N LEU A 113 -17.71 -11.48 0.27
CA LEU A 113 -18.53 -10.53 -0.48
C LEU A 113 -19.41 -11.22 -1.54
N LYS A 114 -18.99 -12.38 -2.02
CA LYS A 114 -19.66 -13.13 -3.12
C LYS A 114 -19.90 -12.26 -4.36
N THR A 115 -18.98 -11.31 -4.61
CA THR A 115 -19.06 -10.33 -5.69
C THR A 115 -18.41 -10.82 -6.97
N GLN A 116 -17.66 -11.90 -6.89
CA GLN A 116 -16.94 -12.50 -8.02
C GLN A 116 -17.13 -14.01 -8.08
N LYS A 117 -16.93 -14.56 -9.28
CA LYS A 117 -16.76 -16.00 -9.49
C LYS A 117 -15.29 -16.26 -9.80
N ALA A 118 -14.73 -17.31 -9.22
CA ALA A 118 -13.40 -17.75 -9.60
C ALA A 118 -13.40 -18.17 -11.08
N THR A 119 -12.63 -17.47 -11.89
CA THR A 119 -12.34 -17.91 -13.26
C THR A 119 -10.93 -18.51 -13.29
N LEU A 120 -10.70 -19.47 -14.17
CA LEU A 120 -9.37 -20.07 -14.32
C LEU A 120 -8.31 -18.98 -14.53
N LEU A 121 -8.62 -17.98 -15.34
CA LEU A 121 -7.70 -16.89 -15.65
C LEU A 121 -7.39 -16.02 -14.42
N SER A 122 -8.37 -15.79 -13.53
CA SER A 122 -8.14 -15.05 -12.27
C SER A 122 -7.23 -15.84 -11.31
N VAL A 123 -7.48 -17.15 -11.19
CA VAL A 123 -6.66 -18.02 -10.33
C VAL A 123 -5.24 -18.13 -10.87
N VAL A 124 -5.09 -18.40 -12.17
CA VAL A 124 -3.76 -18.46 -12.82
C VAL A 124 -3.02 -17.14 -12.67
N GLY A 125 -3.72 -16.00 -12.85
CA GLY A 125 -3.13 -14.68 -12.69
C GLY A 125 -2.57 -14.44 -11.28
N ILE A 126 -3.32 -14.83 -10.24
CA ILE A 126 -2.89 -14.70 -8.85
C ILE A 126 -1.69 -15.61 -8.57
N VAL A 127 -1.74 -16.86 -9.00
CA VAL A 127 -0.67 -17.85 -8.79
C VAL A 127 0.62 -17.41 -9.50
N LEU A 128 0.53 -16.98 -10.77
CA LEU A 128 1.70 -16.50 -11.52
C LEU A 128 2.28 -15.22 -10.91
N GLY A 129 1.43 -14.26 -10.53
CA GLY A 129 1.88 -13.01 -9.90
C GLY A 129 2.62 -13.27 -8.59
N PHE A 130 2.05 -14.12 -7.73
CA PHE A 130 2.68 -14.48 -6.46
C PHE A 130 3.97 -15.28 -6.66
N ALA A 131 3.98 -16.29 -7.53
CA ALA A 131 5.17 -17.07 -7.85
C ALA A 131 6.29 -16.18 -8.39
N GLY A 132 5.97 -15.21 -9.26
CA GLY A 132 6.94 -14.24 -9.77
C GLY A 132 7.58 -13.41 -8.66
N VAL A 133 6.80 -12.93 -7.68
CA VAL A 133 7.34 -12.19 -6.53
C VAL A 133 8.22 -13.08 -5.65
N VAL A 134 7.83 -14.33 -5.43
CA VAL A 134 8.68 -15.29 -4.71
C VAL A 134 10.02 -15.49 -5.41
N VAL A 135 10.03 -15.65 -6.74
CA VAL A 135 11.26 -15.75 -7.53
C VAL A 135 12.11 -14.48 -7.41
N LEU A 136 11.51 -13.30 -7.46
CA LEU A 136 12.24 -12.03 -7.29
C LEU A 136 12.89 -11.91 -5.91
N ALA A 137 12.22 -12.37 -4.87
CA ALA A 137 12.69 -12.28 -3.49
C ALA A 137 13.69 -13.37 -3.11
N TRP A 138 13.73 -14.49 -3.83
CA TRP A 138 14.52 -15.69 -3.48
C TRP A 138 16.01 -15.42 -3.26
N GLN A 139 16.56 -14.45 -3.97
CA GLN A 139 17.98 -14.08 -3.88
C GLN A 139 18.17 -12.56 -3.79
N ALA A 140 17.21 -11.85 -3.22
CA ALA A 140 17.43 -10.44 -2.88
C ALA A 140 18.65 -10.36 -1.94
N PRO A 141 19.58 -9.41 -2.16
CA PRO A 141 20.73 -9.25 -1.27
C PRO A 141 20.24 -9.09 0.16
N VAL A 142 20.76 -9.89 1.07
CA VAL A 142 20.57 -9.66 2.50
C VAL A 142 21.41 -8.45 2.84
N SER A 143 20.78 -7.27 2.83
CA SER A 143 21.43 -6.03 3.22
C SER A 143 21.46 -5.99 4.74
N GLY A 144 22.58 -6.39 5.33
CA GLY A 144 22.79 -6.33 6.76
C GLY A 144 23.96 -7.21 7.16
N THR A 145 24.90 -6.62 7.86
CA THR A 145 26.02 -7.28 8.51
C THR A 145 25.49 -8.19 9.61
N GLY A 146 25.41 -9.47 9.36
CA GLY A 146 25.17 -10.46 10.40
C GLY A 146 23.92 -11.31 10.20
N ARG A 147 24.04 -12.55 10.60
CA ARG A 147 23.02 -13.57 10.75
C ARG A 147 21.87 -13.12 11.64
N GLU A 148 21.02 -12.22 11.18
CA GLU A 148 19.76 -11.99 11.84
C GLU A 148 18.84 -13.16 11.49
N SER A 149 18.54 -13.97 12.49
CA SER A 149 17.51 -15.00 12.41
C SER A 149 16.22 -14.30 12.01
N ILE A 150 15.67 -14.67 10.84
CA ILE A 150 14.39 -14.13 10.37
C ILE A 150 13.38 -14.33 11.49
N SER A 151 12.88 -13.23 12.03
CA SER A 151 11.92 -13.27 13.12
C SER A 151 10.56 -13.78 12.61
N THR A 152 10.20 -15.00 13.00
CA THR A 152 8.87 -15.57 12.71
C THR A 152 7.76 -14.64 13.22
N PHE A 153 7.96 -13.98 14.35
CA PHE A 153 7.02 -13.02 14.89
C PHE A 153 6.86 -11.81 13.96
N ALA A 154 7.96 -11.28 13.42
CA ALA A 154 7.88 -10.17 12.46
C ALA A 154 7.15 -10.57 11.17
N MET A 155 7.34 -11.79 10.67
CA MET A 155 6.57 -12.30 9.54
C MET A 155 5.08 -12.38 9.84
N LEU A 156 4.69 -12.85 11.02
CA LEU A 156 3.28 -12.90 11.43
C LEU A 156 2.67 -11.50 11.56
N VAL A 157 3.41 -10.53 12.09
CA VAL A 157 2.99 -9.13 12.16
C VAL A 157 2.76 -8.55 10.75
N LEU A 158 3.67 -8.79 9.81
CA LEU A 158 3.52 -8.35 8.42
C LEU A 158 2.33 -9.03 7.71
N ILE A 159 2.11 -10.32 7.95
CA ILE A 159 0.91 -11.04 7.44
C ILE A 159 -0.36 -10.38 8.00
N GLY A 160 -0.39 -10.09 9.30
CA GLY A 160 -1.48 -9.35 9.94
C GLY A 160 -1.71 -7.99 9.29
N GLY A 161 -0.64 -7.23 9.01
CA GLY A 161 -0.70 -5.96 8.28
C GLY A 161 -1.30 -6.12 6.87
N SER A 162 -0.88 -7.14 6.11
CA SER A 162 -1.42 -7.41 4.77
C SER A 162 -2.90 -7.78 4.81
N LEU A 163 -3.34 -8.52 5.83
CA LEU A 163 -4.75 -8.83 6.08
C LEU A 163 -5.55 -7.57 6.45
N CYS A 164 -4.98 -6.66 7.26
CA CYS A 164 -5.59 -5.37 7.58
C CYS A 164 -5.83 -4.54 6.31
N TRP A 165 -4.85 -4.46 5.41
CA TRP A 165 -5.03 -3.74 4.16
C TRP A 165 -6.11 -4.37 3.28
N ALA A 166 -6.07 -5.68 3.10
CA ALA A 166 -7.06 -6.41 2.31
C ALA A 166 -8.47 -6.29 2.91
N GLY A 167 -8.59 -6.49 4.22
CA GLY A 167 -9.84 -6.34 4.97
C GLY A 167 -10.42 -4.92 4.88
N GLY A 168 -9.59 -3.89 5.07
CA GLY A 168 -9.98 -2.50 4.89
C GLY A 168 -10.46 -2.20 3.47
N THR A 169 -9.76 -2.73 2.45
CA THR A 169 -10.16 -2.60 1.04
C THR A 169 -11.55 -3.19 0.79
N LEU A 170 -11.81 -4.39 1.29
CA LEU A 170 -13.11 -5.05 1.14
C LEU A 170 -14.21 -4.32 1.94
N LEU A 171 -13.87 -3.88 3.15
CA LEU A 171 -14.78 -3.16 4.04
C LEU A 171 -15.17 -1.80 3.45
N SER A 172 -14.25 -1.11 2.77
CA SER A 172 -14.50 0.18 2.13
C SER A 172 -15.67 0.17 1.13
N ARG A 173 -15.98 -1.00 0.59
CA ARG A 173 -17.11 -1.21 -0.32
C ARG A 173 -18.47 -1.29 0.37
N LYS A 174 -18.50 -1.52 1.68
CA LYS A 174 -19.72 -1.65 2.49
C LYS A 174 -20.00 -0.43 3.34
N LEU A 175 -18.99 0.37 3.64
CA LEU A 175 -19.10 1.53 4.50
C LEU A 175 -19.64 2.75 3.74
N VAL A 176 -20.37 3.59 4.46
CA VAL A 176 -20.67 4.96 4.03
C VAL A 176 -19.39 5.76 4.22
N LEU A 177 -18.94 6.44 3.18
CA LEU A 177 -17.68 7.17 3.18
C LEU A 177 -17.88 8.62 2.79
N PRO A 178 -17.04 9.56 3.28
CA PRO A 178 -17.11 10.97 2.96
C PRO A 178 -16.98 11.26 1.46
N LYS A 179 -17.58 12.38 1.03
CA LYS A 179 -17.45 12.89 -0.33
C LYS A 179 -16.89 14.32 -0.30
N PRO A 180 -16.06 14.69 -1.28
CA PRO A 180 -15.56 13.88 -2.40
C PRO A 180 -14.54 12.81 -1.96
N GLN A 181 -14.11 11.95 -2.88
CA GLN A 181 -13.14 10.87 -2.59
C GLN A 181 -11.80 11.39 -2.05
N THR A 182 -11.40 12.60 -2.38
CA THR A 182 -10.21 13.27 -1.82
C THR A 182 -10.37 13.55 -0.33
N LEU A 183 -11.56 13.94 0.12
CA LEU A 183 -11.86 14.11 1.55
C LEU A 183 -11.79 12.76 2.28
N ASN A 184 -12.38 11.71 1.68
CA ASN A 184 -12.31 10.36 2.24
C ASN A 184 -10.86 9.88 2.38
N ALA A 185 -10.05 10.03 1.34
CA ALA A 185 -8.63 9.66 1.38
C ALA A 185 -7.87 10.49 2.43
N GLY A 186 -8.11 11.80 2.48
CA GLY A 186 -7.49 12.71 3.44
C GLY A 186 -7.80 12.34 4.89
N LEU A 187 -9.07 12.07 5.21
CA LEU A 187 -9.48 11.68 6.56
C LEU A 187 -8.90 10.34 7.00
N GLN A 188 -8.90 9.33 6.12
CA GLN A 188 -8.29 8.03 6.44
C GLN A 188 -6.81 8.20 6.79
N MET A 189 -6.05 8.95 5.99
CA MET A 189 -4.63 9.20 6.23
C MET A 189 -4.40 10.06 7.46
N ALA A 190 -5.15 11.15 7.65
CA ALA A 190 -4.97 12.04 8.80
C ALA A 190 -5.26 11.34 10.13
N ILE A 191 -6.34 10.56 10.19
CA ILE A 191 -6.73 9.81 11.40
C ILE A 191 -5.71 8.70 11.66
N GLY A 192 -5.40 7.88 10.65
CA GLY A 192 -4.45 6.80 10.81
C GLY A 192 -3.04 7.28 11.13
N GLY A 193 -2.60 8.37 10.50
CA GLY A 193 -1.32 9.03 10.79
C GLY A 193 -1.28 9.62 12.21
N GLY A 194 -2.36 10.28 12.63
CA GLY A 194 -2.49 10.79 14.00
C GLY A 194 -2.39 9.67 15.05
N LEU A 195 -3.03 8.53 14.81
CA LEU A 195 -2.93 7.36 15.69
C LEU A 195 -1.52 6.75 15.70
N LEU A 196 -0.79 6.80 14.57
CA LEU A 196 0.63 6.41 14.52
C LEU A 196 1.51 7.36 15.35
N PHE A 197 1.20 8.66 15.42
CA PHE A 197 1.89 9.55 16.35
C PHE A 197 1.61 9.20 17.81
N VAL A 198 0.37 8.83 18.16
CA VAL A 198 0.05 8.34 19.49
C VAL A 198 0.87 7.08 19.82
N LEU A 199 0.97 6.15 18.86
CA LEU A 199 1.78 4.95 19.01
C LEU A 199 3.27 5.28 19.16
N SER A 200 3.80 6.20 18.37
CA SER A 200 5.18 6.69 18.47
C SER A 200 5.47 7.30 19.84
N ALA A 201 4.54 8.07 20.39
CA ALA A 201 4.66 8.62 21.73
C ALA A 201 4.64 7.52 22.80
N ALA A 202 3.72 6.56 22.69
CA ALA A 202 3.55 5.45 23.62
C ALA A 202 4.78 4.51 23.64
N THR A 203 5.44 4.32 22.49
CA THR A 203 6.66 3.50 22.38
C THR A 203 7.94 4.27 22.72
N GLY A 204 7.83 5.56 23.04
CA GLY A 204 8.97 6.41 23.38
C GLY A 204 9.85 6.82 22.20
N GLU A 205 9.41 6.64 20.97
CA GLU A 205 10.16 7.00 19.76
C GLU A 205 10.44 8.50 19.70
N MET A 206 9.54 9.35 20.19
CA MET A 206 9.72 10.80 20.18
C MET A 206 10.98 11.27 20.92
N LYS A 207 11.44 10.48 21.90
CA LYS A 207 12.68 10.74 22.64
C LYS A 207 13.95 10.35 21.85
N ARG A 208 13.79 9.60 20.77
CA ARG A 208 14.87 9.09 19.90
C ARG A 208 14.94 9.80 18.57
N LEU A 209 14.21 10.91 18.42
CA LEU A 209 14.25 11.69 17.19
C LEU A 209 15.65 12.28 17.00
N PRO A 210 16.23 12.18 15.78
CA PRO A 210 17.49 12.80 15.47
C PRO A 210 17.39 14.33 15.52
N SER A 211 18.54 15.00 15.54
CA SER A 211 18.60 16.46 15.52
C SER A 211 17.95 17.03 14.24
N LEU A 212 17.47 18.25 14.33
CA LEU A 212 16.85 18.93 13.18
C LEU A 212 17.80 19.01 11.97
N THR A 213 19.10 19.17 12.20
CA THR A 213 20.12 19.19 11.14
C THR A 213 20.14 17.87 10.36
N VAL A 214 19.97 16.73 11.04
CA VAL A 214 19.90 15.41 10.40
C VAL A 214 18.59 15.27 9.64
N LEU A 215 17.47 15.68 10.23
CA LEU A 215 16.15 15.62 9.58
C LEU A 215 16.06 16.47 8.31
N LEU A 216 16.84 17.56 8.23
CA LEU A 216 16.90 18.45 7.08
C LEU A 216 17.91 18.00 6.01
N GLN A 217 18.54 16.83 6.14
CA GLN A 217 19.39 16.30 5.09
C GLN A 217 18.58 16.12 3.79
N PRO A 218 19.13 16.52 2.62
CA PRO A 218 18.41 16.51 1.35
C PRO A 218 17.77 15.15 1.02
N THR A 219 18.46 14.07 1.27
CA THR A 219 17.96 12.70 1.03
C THR A 219 16.69 12.42 1.84
N LEU A 220 16.66 12.76 3.13
CA LEU A 220 15.50 12.53 4.00
C LEU A 220 14.34 13.44 3.62
N VAL A 221 14.61 14.71 3.31
CA VAL A 221 13.59 15.68 2.88
C VAL A 221 12.96 15.24 1.55
N LEU A 222 13.78 14.86 0.56
CA LEU A 222 13.29 14.39 -0.74
C LEU A 222 12.50 13.09 -0.62
N SER A 223 13.00 12.13 0.18
CA SER A 223 12.28 10.89 0.46
C SER A 223 10.93 11.15 1.13
N MET A 224 10.89 12.02 2.15
CA MET A 224 9.64 12.38 2.82
C MET A 224 8.68 13.13 1.88
N ALA A 225 9.17 14.08 1.09
CA ALA A 225 8.37 14.80 0.11
C ALA A 225 7.77 13.85 -0.94
N TYR A 226 8.58 12.93 -1.49
CA TYR A 226 8.10 11.89 -2.40
C TYR A 226 7.01 11.04 -1.76
N LEU A 227 7.22 10.58 -0.52
CA LEU A 227 6.26 9.75 0.20
C LEU A 227 4.95 10.49 0.50
N ILE A 228 5.00 11.79 0.80
CA ILE A 228 3.81 12.61 1.05
C ILE A 228 3.06 12.87 -0.25
N PHE A 229 3.71 13.47 -1.25
CA PHE A 229 3.03 13.97 -2.44
C PHE A 229 2.74 12.85 -3.44
N ALA A 230 3.75 12.06 -3.83
CA ALA A 230 3.59 11.04 -4.85
C ALA A 230 2.91 9.78 -4.30
N ALA A 231 3.48 9.17 -3.26
CA ALA A 231 3.02 7.89 -2.77
C ALA A 231 1.77 7.97 -1.88
N SER A 232 1.53 9.09 -1.17
CA SER A 232 0.32 9.25 -0.36
C SER A 232 -0.75 10.03 -1.11
N ILE A 233 -0.54 11.30 -1.45
CA ILE A 233 -1.61 12.13 -2.03
C ILE A 233 -2.06 11.59 -3.39
N VAL A 234 -1.15 11.46 -4.35
CA VAL A 234 -1.51 11.06 -5.71
C VAL A 234 -1.94 9.60 -5.76
N SER A 235 -1.10 8.69 -5.25
CA SER A 235 -1.36 7.26 -5.40
C SER A 235 -2.55 6.79 -4.57
N PHE A 236 -2.71 7.25 -3.31
CA PHE A 236 -3.84 6.80 -2.51
C PHE A 236 -5.17 7.40 -2.99
N THR A 237 -5.16 8.62 -3.50
CA THR A 237 -6.36 9.21 -4.16
C THR A 237 -6.73 8.39 -5.41
N ALA A 238 -5.75 8.02 -6.22
CA ALA A 238 -5.96 7.15 -7.38
C ALA A 238 -6.48 5.76 -6.95
N TYR A 239 -5.94 5.19 -5.89
CA TYR A 239 -6.37 3.91 -5.32
C TYR A 239 -7.84 3.95 -4.86
N VAL A 240 -8.22 4.97 -4.06
CA VAL A 240 -9.61 5.13 -3.59
C VAL A 240 -10.56 5.29 -4.78
N TRP A 241 -10.14 6.02 -5.81
CA TRP A 241 -10.93 6.16 -7.03
C TRP A 241 -11.07 4.81 -7.77
N LEU A 242 -9.97 4.05 -7.92
CA LEU A 242 -10.00 2.74 -8.57
C LEU A 242 -10.90 1.76 -7.82
N ILE A 243 -10.79 1.66 -6.49
CA ILE A 243 -11.62 0.77 -5.67
C ILE A 243 -13.12 1.05 -5.82
N ALA A 244 -13.48 2.30 -6.09
CA ALA A 244 -14.88 2.67 -6.34
C ALA A 244 -15.39 2.28 -7.76
N HIS A 245 -14.48 2.04 -8.73
CA HIS A 245 -14.83 1.85 -10.14
C HIS A 245 -14.40 0.50 -10.72
N GLU A 246 -13.49 -0.21 -10.06
CA GLU A 246 -12.91 -1.47 -10.53
C GLU A 246 -13.06 -2.57 -9.47
N PRO A 247 -13.02 -3.86 -9.84
CA PRO A 247 -12.93 -4.95 -8.88
C PRO A 247 -11.69 -4.83 -8.00
N ALA A 248 -11.81 -5.11 -6.68
CA ALA A 248 -10.71 -4.93 -5.75
C ALA A 248 -9.51 -5.85 -6.07
N THR A 249 -9.77 -7.09 -6.50
CA THR A 249 -8.71 -8.00 -6.97
C THR A 249 -7.91 -7.43 -8.14
N ARG A 250 -8.60 -6.75 -9.08
CA ARG A 250 -7.92 -6.12 -10.22
C ARG A 250 -7.07 -4.93 -9.78
N VAL A 251 -7.59 -4.10 -8.88
CA VAL A 251 -6.83 -2.97 -8.32
C VAL A 251 -5.61 -3.48 -7.55
N ALA A 252 -5.76 -4.55 -6.77
CA ALA A 252 -4.70 -5.11 -5.94
C ALA A 252 -3.49 -5.64 -6.73
N SER A 253 -3.58 -5.77 -8.07
CA SER A 253 -2.45 -6.20 -8.90
C SER A 253 -1.19 -5.32 -8.76
N TYR A 254 -1.32 -4.09 -8.25
CA TYR A 254 -0.17 -3.23 -7.94
C TYR A 254 0.84 -3.92 -7.00
N ALA A 255 0.35 -4.75 -6.07
CA ALA A 255 1.22 -5.42 -5.10
C ALA A 255 2.18 -6.43 -5.75
N TYR A 256 1.87 -6.92 -6.94
CA TYR A 256 2.78 -7.72 -7.74
C TYR A 256 3.77 -6.87 -8.53
N VAL A 257 3.33 -5.71 -9.01
CA VAL A 257 4.17 -4.81 -9.84
C VAL A 257 5.19 -4.05 -8.98
N ASN A 258 4.83 -3.69 -7.76
CA ASN A 258 5.68 -2.92 -6.86
C ASN A 258 7.10 -3.51 -6.68
N PRO A 259 7.29 -4.82 -6.42
CA PRO A 259 8.62 -5.43 -6.35
C PRO A 259 9.41 -5.32 -7.65
N VAL A 260 8.74 -5.40 -8.80
CA VAL A 260 9.38 -5.22 -10.12
C VAL A 260 9.90 -3.80 -10.28
N ILE A 261 9.07 -2.81 -9.93
CA ILE A 261 9.47 -1.39 -10.00
C ILE A 261 10.60 -1.11 -9.01
N ALA A 262 10.54 -1.66 -7.78
CA ALA A 262 11.61 -1.53 -6.80
C ALA A 262 12.94 -2.11 -7.33
N LEU A 263 12.90 -3.27 -8.00
CA LEU A 263 14.06 -3.90 -8.62
C LEU A 263 14.65 -3.04 -9.74
N VAL A 264 13.80 -2.53 -10.64
CA VAL A 264 14.23 -1.66 -11.73
C VAL A 264 14.81 -0.34 -11.19
N ALA A 265 14.17 0.25 -10.18
CA ALA A 265 14.68 1.46 -9.53
C ALA A 265 16.03 1.21 -8.84
N GLY A 266 16.22 0.09 -8.16
CA GLY A 266 17.51 -0.32 -7.57
C GLY A 266 18.61 -0.47 -8.62
N ALA A 267 18.30 -1.11 -9.76
CA ALA A 267 19.24 -1.23 -10.86
C ALA A 267 19.62 0.13 -11.50
N ALA A 268 18.62 0.99 -11.71
CA ALA A 268 18.82 2.28 -12.38
C ALA A 268 19.49 3.34 -11.47
N LEU A 269 19.13 3.39 -10.19
CA LEU A 269 19.58 4.43 -9.26
C LEU A 269 20.74 3.99 -8.38
N ALA A 270 20.80 2.71 -7.99
CA ALA A 270 21.85 2.17 -7.13
C ALA A 270 22.91 1.35 -7.90
N GLY A 271 22.81 1.24 -9.24
CA GLY A 271 23.76 0.49 -10.05
C GLY A 271 23.74 -1.04 -9.82
N GLU A 272 22.66 -1.57 -9.24
CA GLU A 272 22.51 -3.01 -8.99
C GLU A 272 22.39 -3.77 -10.30
N ARG A 273 23.13 -4.89 -10.44
CA ARG A 273 23.05 -5.73 -11.63
C ARG A 273 21.87 -6.68 -11.53
N LEU A 274 20.98 -6.63 -12.52
CA LEU A 274 19.90 -7.58 -12.66
C LEU A 274 20.44 -8.97 -13.00
N ARG A 275 20.03 -9.97 -12.24
CA ARG A 275 20.40 -11.38 -12.49
C ARG A 275 19.36 -12.03 -13.41
N SER A 276 19.82 -13.01 -14.22
CA SER A 276 18.96 -13.67 -15.22
C SER A 276 17.68 -14.28 -14.64
N PHE A 277 17.73 -14.85 -13.44
CA PHE A 277 16.52 -15.42 -12.80
C PHE A 277 15.51 -14.34 -12.36
N GLN A 278 15.95 -13.11 -12.08
CA GLN A 278 15.04 -11.99 -11.76
C GLN A 278 14.20 -11.61 -12.98
N LEU A 279 14.76 -11.76 -14.20
CA LEU A 279 13.98 -11.56 -15.43
C LEU A 279 12.84 -12.57 -15.54
N VAL A 280 13.06 -13.84 -15.12
CA VAL A 280 11.99 -14.84 -15.05
C VAL A 280 10.90 -14.39 -14.06
N GLY A 281 11.29 -13.92 -12.87
CA GLY A 281 10.34 -13.37 -11.90
C GLY A 281 9.54 -12.21 -12.46
N VAL A 282 10.18 -11.27 -13.15
CA VAL A 282 9.51 -10.14 -13.82
C VAL A 282 8.48 -10.64 -14.84
N LEU A 283 8.84 -11.58 -15.70
CA LEU A 283 7.95 -12.13 -16.72
C LEU A 283 6.74 -12.83 -16.09
N LEU A 284 6.94 -13.61 -15.02
CA LEU A 284 5.84 -14.25 -14.28
C LEU A 284 4.89 -13.21 -13.66
N VAL A 285 5.44 -12.16 -13.04
CA VAL A 285 4.62 -11.05 -12.50
C VAL A 285 3.81 -10.40 -13.60
N LEU A 286 4.43 -10.02 -14.72
CA LEU A 286 3.73 -9.35 -15.83
C LEU A 286 2.65 -10.24 -16.43
N ALA A 287 2.91 -11.54 -16.61
CA ALA A 287 1.91 -12.51 -17.06
C ALA A 287 0.74 -12.64 -16.06
N GLY A 288 1.05 -12.68 -14.76
CA GLY A 288 0.05 -12.73 -13.68
C GLY A 288 -0.84 -11.48 -13.66
N VAL A 289 -0.24 -10.30 -13.78
CA VAL A 289 -0.97 -9.02 -13.85
C VAL A 289 -1.86 -8.98 -15.10
N PHE A 290 -1.34 -9.35 -16.26
CA PHE A 290 -2.12 -9.40 -17.50
C PHE A 290 -3.32 -10.32 -17.37
N ALA A 291 -3.12 -11.54 -16.86
CA ALA A 291 -4.21 -12.49 -16.64
C ALA A 291 -5.25 -11.95 -15.63
N THR A 292 -4.82 -11.31 -14.54
CA THR A 292 -5.72 -10.71 -13.55
C THR A 292 -6.53 -9.55 -14.12
N LEU A 293 -5.90 -8.68 -14.94
CA LEU A 293 -6.57 -7.52 -15.54
C LEU A 293 -7.55 -7.90 -16.66
N THR A 294 -7.25 -8.96 -17.42
CA THR A 294 -8.07 -9.40 -18.56
C THR A 294 -9.15 -10.40 -18.16
N GLY A 295 -9.02 -11.08 -17.02
CA GLY A 295 -10.03 -12.00 -16.52
C GLY A 295 -11.42 -11.34 -16.44
N LYS A 296 -12.45 -11.98 -17.03
CA LYS A 296 -13.84 -11.51 -16.95
C LYS A 296 -14.33 -11.60 -15.51
N GLN A 297 -14.27 -10.50 -14.79
CA GLN A 297 -14.80 -10.40 -13.45
C GLN A 297 -16.22 -9.85 -13.56
N VAL A 298 -17.20 -10.66 -13.16
CA VAL A 298 -18.61 -10.26 -13.14
C VAL A 298 -18.78 -9.29 -11.96
N VAL A 299 -18.91 -8.01 -12.24
CA VAL A 299 -19.38 -7.04 -11.26
C VAL A 299 -20.89 -7.21 -11.17
N PRO A 300 -21.46 -7.66 -10.03
CA PRO A 300 -22.90 -7.69 -9.88
C PRO A 300 -23.44 -6.26 -10.03
N ALA A 301 -24.48 -6.11 -10.83
CA ALA A 301 -25.22 -4.85 -10.92
C ALA A 301 -25.61 -4.42 -9.49
N LYS A 302 -25.34 -3.16 -9.14
CA LYS A 302 -25.87 -2.54 -7.92
C LYS A 302 -27.38 -2.81 -7.91
N LYS A 303 -27.88 -3.63 -6.99
CA LYS A 303 -29.29 -3.63 -6.67
C LYS A 303 -29.62 -2.20 -6.21
N SER A 304 -30.38 -1.48 -7.02
CA SER A 304 -31.00 -0.23 -6.61
C SER A 304 -31.80 -0.54 -5.35
N VAL A 305 -31.35 -0.09 -4.21
CA VAL A 305 -32.18 -0.02 -3.01
C VAL A 305 -33.16 1.09 -3.30
N THR A 306 -34.33 0.70 -3.79
CA THR A 306 -35.53 1.53 -3.74
C THR A 306 -35.90 1.66 -2.25
N VAL A 307 -35.75 2.86 -1.72
CA VAL A 307 -36.32 3.30 -0.44
C VAL A 307 -37.67 3.91 -0.73
#